data_fd13de5c0d2b1b2cd59a7fd7ae662c04
#
_entry.id   fd13de5c0d2b1b2cd59a7fd7ae662c04
#
_cell.length_a   1.000
_cell.length_b   1.000
_cell.length_c   1.000
_cell.angle_alpha   90.00
_cell.angle_beta   90.00
_cell.angle_gamma   90.00
#
_symmetry.space_group_name_H-M   'P 1'
#
loop_
_entity.id
_entity.type
_entity.pdbx_description
1 polymer ?
#
loop_
_entity_poly.entity_id
_entity_poly.type
_entity_poly.pdbx_seq_one_letter_code
_entity_poly.pdbx_strand_id
1 'polypeptide(L)'
;GMSGIYDMTNGYGEFPFTDVAFNTWYFEAVRYTNQAGLLVGTTETTFGPNVPLTRGMLVTILWRMMGRPAAQQNVTAYYSDVNAKMYYAEPIAWATELEVAAGMGGGKFCPEEKVTREQLACYLYRYQKLALGGDVSASENLQGWSDYSQISSWSKEALAWATAEGLLVGSGGKLDPKGSATRAQVASVLMRFDRSIGDAWENELLGTYFK
;
A
#
# COMPACT_ATOMS: atom_id res chain seq x y z
N GLY A 1 -2.70 -16.24 32.83
CA GLY A 1 -2.57 -15.62 31.57
C GLY A 1 -3.93 -15.44 30.95
N MET A 2 -4.47 -14.23 30.90
CA MET A 2 -5.69 -13.95 30.14
C MET A 2 -5.29 -13.83 28.68
N SER A 3 -5.59 -14.85 27.86
CA SER A 3 -5.71 -14.70 26.44
C SER A 3 -6.94 -13.82 26.22
N GLY A 4 -6.71 -12.54 25.91
CA GLY A 4 -7.81 -11.61 25.67
C GLY A 4 -8.53 -11.98 24.38
N ILE A 5 -9.51 -12.84 24.46
CA ILE A 5 -10.60 -12.87 23.50
C ILE A 5 -11.33 -11.54 23.72
N TYR A 6 -10.96 -10.53 22.95
CA TYR A 6 -11.79 -9.34 22.86
C TYR A 6 -13.06 -9.73 22.13
N ASP A 7 -14.07 -10.04 22.90
CA ASP A 7 -15.45 -10.03 22.46
C ASP A 7 -15.80 -8.60 22.02
N MET A 8 -15.52 -8.33 20.77
CA MET A 8 -15.94 -7.11 20.09
C MET A 8 -17.40 -7.31 19.67
N THR A 9 -18.30 -7.43 20.63
CA THR A 9 -19.75 -7.51 20.44
C THR A 9 -20.37 -6.29 19.78
N ASN A 10 -19.55 -5.40 19.24
CA ASN A 10 -19.94 -4.22 18.48
C ASN A 10 -19.90 -4.44 16.95
N GLY A 11 -20.21 -5.64 16.47
CA GLY A 11 -20.44 -5.89 15.03
C GLY A 11 -19.19 -6.07 14.17
N TYR A 12 -18.00 -6.15 14.76
CA TYR A 12 -16.77 -6.46 14.07
C TYR A 12 -16.43 -7.93 14.27
N GLY A 13 -16.26 -8.69 13.18
CA GLY A 13 -15.89 -10.10 13.23
C GLY A 13 -14.63 -10.36 14.08
N GLU A 14 -14.38 -11.61 14.43
CA GLU A 14 -13.22 -12.01 15.23
C GLU A 14 -11.91 -11.51 14.59
N PHE A 15 -11.05 -10.87 15.39
CA PHE A 15 -9.72 -10.46 14.96
C PHE A 15 -8.77 -11.65 15.13
N PRO A 16 -8.20 -12.21 14.01
CA PRO A 16 -7.56 -13.52 14.08
C PRO A 16 -6.11 -13.50 14.57
N PHE A 17 -5.44 -12.32 14.60
CA PHE A 17 -4.00 -12.25 14.74
C PHE A 17 -3.54 -12.12 16.19
N THR A 18 -2.78 -13.11 16.66
CA THR A 18 -2.25 -13.19 18.02
C THR A 18 -1.00 -12.35 18.23
N ASP A 19 -0.32 -11.96 17.14
CA ASP A 19 0.91 -11.15 17.13
C ASP A 19 0.65 -9.64 16.96
N VAL A 20 -0.61 -9.21 17.02
CA VAL A 20 -1.03 -7.81 16.93
C VAL A 20 -1.81 -7.44 18.19
N ALA A 21 -1.15 -6.75 19.12
CA ALA A 21 -1.80 -6.32 20.35
C ALA A 21 -2.67 -5.07 20.10
N PHE A 22 -3.81 -5.00 20.78
CA PHE A 22 -4.82 -3.93 20.61
C PHE A 22 -4.29 -2.52 20.94
N ASN A 23 -3.26 -2.41 21.76
CA ASN A 23 -2.65 -1.14 22.16
C ASN A 23 -1.48 -0.72 21.26
N THR A 24 -1.26 -1.41 20.14
CA THR A 24 -0.22 -1.02 19.16
C THR A 24 -0.76 0.08 18.24
N TRP A 25 0.15 0.92 17.74
CA TRP A 25 -0.19 2.02 16.83
C TRP A 25 -0.78 1.54 15.48
N TYR A 26 -0.53 0.29 15.13
CA TYR A 26 -1.00 -0.31 13.86
C TYR A 26 -2.22 -1.22 14.01
N PHE A 27 -2.73 -1.45 15.23
CA PHE A 27 -3.85 -2.37 15.45
C PHE A 27 -5.06 -2.05 14.56
N GLU A 28 -5.51 -0.80 14.59
CA GLU A 28 -6.67 -0.37 13.82
C GLU A 28 -6.45 -0.51 12.30
N ALA A 29 -5.24 -0.19 11.82
CA ALA A 29 -4.90 -0.32 10.41
C ALA A 29 -4.84 -1.78 9.96
N VAL A 30 -4.29 -2.67 10.78
CA VAL A 30 -4.27 -4.11 10.49
C VAL A 30 -5.70 -4.66 10.46
N ARG A 31 -6.52 -4.31 11.44
CA ARG A 31 -7.92 -4.70 11.49
C ARG A 31 -8.68 -4.23 10.25
N TYR A 32 -8.57 -2.94 9.92
CA TYR A 32 -9.20 -2.32 8.77
C TYR A 32 -8.83 -3.01 7.46
N THR A 33 -7.54 -3.14 7.19
CA THR A 33 -7.04 -3.72 5.92
C THR A 33 -7.34 -5.21 5.81
N ASN A 34 -7.39 -5.94 6.92
CA ASN A 34 -7.78 -7.34 6.94
C ASN A 34 -9.28 -7.51 6.67
N GLN A 35 -10.15 -6.74 7.33
CA GLN A 35 -11.59 -6.77 7.10
C GLN A 35 -11.97 -6.35 5.67
N ALA A 36 -11.24 -5.39 5.10
CA ALA A 36 -11.39 -4.99 3.70
C ALA A 36 -10.85 -6.02 2.69
N GLY A 37 -10.21 -7.11 3.16
CA GLY A 37 -9.63 -8.15 2.31
C GLY A 37 -8.38 -7.70 1.55
N LEU A 38 -7.73 -6.61 1.97
CA LEU A 38 -6.54 -6.05 1.34
C LEU A 38 -5.27 -6.75 1.80
N LEU A 39 -5.07 -6.87 3.11
CA LEU A 39 -3.96 -7.56 3.74
C LEU A 39 -4.45 -8.78 4.50
N VAL A 40 -3.95 -9.94 4.12
CA VAL A 40 -4.16 -11.20 4.84
C VAL A 40 -3.00 -11.48 5.78
N GLY A 41 -3.17 -12.39 6.73
CA GLY A 41 -2.08 -12.81 7.61
C GLY A 41 -0.93 -13.52 6.87
N THR A 42 0.21 -13.63 7.53
CA THR A 42 1.29 -14.53 7.09
C THR A 42 0.92 -16.00 7.35
N THR A 43 0.06 -16.21 8.33
CA THR A 43 -0.66 -17.46 8.61
C THR A 43 -2.12 -17.11 8.97
N GLU A 44 -2.95 -18.11 9.30
CA GLU A 44 -4.31 -17.89 9.76
C GLU A 44 -4.38 -17.07 11.06
N THR A 45 -3.36 -17.16 11.91
CA THR A 45 -3.34 -16.55 13.27
C THR A 45 -2.22 -15.52 13.48
N THR A 46 -1.38 -15.26 12.48
CA THR A 46 -0.30 -14.27 12.56
C THR A 46 -0.34 -13.30 11.40
N PHE A 47 -0.14 -12.03 11.69
CA PHE A 47 -0.07 -10.95 10.69
C PHE A 47 1.36 -10.67 10.20
N GLY A 48 2.34 -10.78 11.09
CA GLY A 48 3.72 -10.43 10.81
C GLY A 48 3.96 -8.91 10.69
N PRO A 49 3.61 -8.09 11.69
CA PRO A 49 3.61 -6.63 11.58
C PRO A 49 4.97 -6.04 11.20
N ASN A 50 6.06 -6.65 11.64
CA ASN A 50 7.43 -6.20 11.39
C ASN A 50 8.07 -6.83 10.14
N VAL A 51 7.37 -7.71 9.45
CA VAL A 51 7.87 -8.34 8.22
C VAL A 51 7.85 -7.30 7.09
N PRO A 52 8.95 -7.13 6.34
CA PRO A 52 8.97 -6.26 5.16
C PRO A 52 7.99 -6.74 4.09
N LEU A 53 7.27 -5.82 3.47
CA LEU A 53 6.40 -6.14 2.33
C LEU A 53 7.25 -6.30 1.07
N THR A 54 6.90 -7.30 0.24
CA THR A 54 7.53 -7.49 -1.06
C THR A 54 6.82 -6.72 -2.16
N ARG A 55 7.49 -6.52 -3.29
CA ARG A 55 6.93 -5.87 -4.48
C ARG A 55 5.70 -6.60 -5.01
N GLY A 56 5.78 -7.94 -5.09
CA GLY A 56 4.65 -8.78 -5.50
C GLY A 56 3.45 -8.67 -4.58
N MET A 57 3.66 -8.62 -3.27
CA MET A 57 2.61 -8.39 -2.28
C MET A 57 1.93 -7.02 -2.46
N LEU A 58 2.71 -5.94 -2.60
CA LEU A 58 2.15 -4.60 -2.75
C LEU A 58 1.28 -4.48 -3.99
N VAL A 59 1.76 -4.95 -5.13
CA VAL A 59 0.99 -4.92 -6.38
C VAL A 59 -0.30 -5.74 -6.26
N THR A 60 -0.25 -6.88 -5.56
CA THR A 60 -1.43 -7.70 -5.30
C THR A 60 -2.47 -6.96 -4.46
N ILE A 61 -2.03 -6.17 -3.47
CA ILE A 61 -2.94 -5.36 -2.66
C ILE A 61 -3.62 -4.28 -3.52
N LEU A 62 -2.87 -3.55 -4.34
CA LEU A 62 -3.41 -2.52 -5.24
C LEU A 62 -4.41 -3.12 -6.25
N TRP A 63 -4.12 -4.29 -6.77
CA TRP A 63 -5.00 -5.04 -7.65
C TRP A 63 -6.31 -5.46 -6.94
N ARG A 64 -6.25 -5.86 -5.67
CA ARG A 64 -7.43 -6.15 -4.85
C ARG A 64 -8.27 -4.90 -4.62
N MET A 65 -7.64 -3.76 -4.32
CA MET A 65 -8.31 -2.47 -4.16
C MET A 65 -9.07 -2.06 -5.42
N MET A 66 -8.55 -2.40 -6.62
CA MET A 66 -9.18 -2.13 -7.90
C MET A 66 -10.30 -3.12 -8.28
N GLY A 67 -10.62 -4.08 -7.41
CA GLY A 67 -11.64 -5.09 -7.67
C GLY A 67 -11.15 -6.27 -8.50
N ARG A 68 -9.86 -6.53 -8.52
CA ARG A 68 -9.23 -7.68 -9.20
C ARG A 68 -9.47 -7.73 -10.72
N PRO A 69 -9.16 -6.67 -11.46
CA PRO A 69 -9.35 -6.65 -12.91
C PRO A 69 -8.44 -7.67 -13.61
N ALA A 70 -8.92 -8.27 -14.69
CA ALA A 70 -8.11 -9.15 -15.51
C ALA A 70 -7.02 -8.37 -16.26
N ALA A 71 -5.83 -8.93 -16.35
CA ALA A 71 -4.78 -8.43 -17.24
C ALA A 71 -5.06 -8.87 -18.69
N GLN A 72 -4.57 -8.09 -19.66
CA GLN A 72 -4.74 -8.38 -21.08
C GLN A 72 -3.78 -9.48 -21.56
N GLN A 73 -2.58 -9.55 -20.95
CA GLN A 73 -1.54 -10.47 -21.30
C GLN A 73 -1.07 -11.30 -20.10
N ASN A 74 -0.53 -12.47 -20.37
CA ASN A 74 0.14 -13.24 -19.35
C ASN A 74 1.42 -12.53 -18.88
N VAL A 75 1.73 -12.59 -17.60
CA VAL A 75 2.91 -11.93 -16.98
C VAL A 75 4.24 -12.32 -17.65
N THR A 76 4.31 -13.52 -18.22
CA THR A 76 5.50 -13.98 -18.95
C THR A 76 5.79 -13.22 -20.24
N ALA A 77 4.81 -12.45 -20.75
CA ALA A 77 5.04 -11.53 -21.85
C ALA A 77 5.89 -10.32 -21.44
N TYR A 78 5.91 -9.99 -20.14
CA TYR A 78 6.61 -8.84 -19.61
C TYR A 78 7.90 -9.19 -18.86
N TYR A 79 7.87 -10.28 -18.06
CA TYR A 79 8.95 -10.61 -17.13
C TYR A 79 9.34 -12.08 -17.16
N SER A 80 10.65 -12.34 -17.18
CA SER A 80 11.21 -13.69 -17.20
C SER A 80 11.34 -14.36 -15.83
N ASP A 81 11.26 -13.55 -14.76
CA ASP A 81 11.42 -13.99 -13.36
C ASP A 81 10.10 -14.14 -12.59
N VAL A 82 8.97 -14.00 -13.28
CA VAL A 82 7.65 -14.15 -12.66
C VAL A 82 6.99 -15.43 -13.16
N ASN A 83 6.80 -16.39 -12.26
CA ASN A 83 6.08 -17.61 -12.56
C ASN A 83 4.57 -17.33 -12.67
N ALA A 84 3.97 -17.70 -13.81
CA ALA A 84 2.54 -17.47 -14.10
C ALA A 84 1.56 -18.16 -13.13
N LYS A 85 2.03 -19.13 -12.32
CA LYS A 85 1.23 -19.82 -11.31
C LYS A 85 1.23 -19.15 -9.94
N MET A 86 2.04 -18.11 -9.74
CA MET A 86 2.11 -17.39 -8.48
C MET A 86 0.92 -16.45 -8.31
N TYR A 87 0.49 -16.24 -7.06
CA TYR A 87 -0.66 -15.40 -6.73
C TYR A 87 -0.53 -13.94 -7.19
N TYR A 88 0.70 -13.46 -7.34
CA TYR A 88 1.00 -12.10 -7.80
C TYR A 88 1.14 -11.99 -9.34
N ALA A 89 1.03 -13.08 -10.09
CA ALA A 89 1.29 -13.06 -11.54
C ALA A 89 0.30 -12.17 -12.29
N GLU A 90 -1.00 -12.38 -12.10
CA GLU A 90 -2.07 -11.55 -12.67
C GLU A 90 -1.98 -10.09 -12.18
N PRO A 91 -1.82 -9.81 -10.88
CA PRO A 91 -1.59 -8.45 -10.38
C PRO A 91 -0.41 -7.73 -11.02
N ILE A 92 0.72 -8.40 -11.22
CA ILE A 92 1.91 -7.81 -11.84
C ILE A 92 1.65 -7.47 -13.31
N ALA A 93 1.01 -8.36 -14.06
CA ALA A 93 0.66 -8.11 -15.45
C ALA A 93 -0.27 -6.89 -15.56
N TRP A 94 -1.35 -6.85 -14.80
CA TRP A 94 -2.28 -5.74 -14.73
C TRP A 94 -1.59 -4.40 -14.38
N ALA A 95 -0.77 -4.39 -13.34
CA ALA A 95 -0.11 -3.17 -12.90
C ALA A 95 0.93 -2.66 -13.92
N THR A 96 1.54 -3.57 -14.68
CA THR A 96 2.47 -3.24 -15.77
C THR A 96 1.73 -2.60 -16.94
N GLU A 97 0.57 -3.13 -17.32
CA GLU A 97 -0.26 -2.59 -18.41
C GLU A 97 -0.78 -1.19 -18.12
N LEU A 98 -1.05 -0.86 -16.86
CA LEU A 98 -1.47 0.46 -16.41
C LEU A 98 -0.29 1.37 -15.99
N GLU A 99 0.95 0.92 -16.13
CA GLU A 99 2.14 1.66 -15.71
C GLU A 99 2.17 2.00 -14.19
N VAL A 100 1.32 1.36 -13.39
CA VAL A 100 1.32 1.48 -11.92
C VAL A 100 2.59 0.89 -11.33
N ALA A 101 3.06 -0.20 -11.92
CA ALA A 101 4.32 -0.84 -11.56
C ALA A 101 5.21 -1.03 -12.80
N ALA A 102 6.52 -1.00 -12.59
CA ALA A 102 7.51 -1.25 -13.62
C ALA A 102 8.54 -2.28 -13.12
N GLY A 103 9.20 -2.96 -14.05
CA GLY A 103 10.30 -3.86 -13.74
C GLY A 103 11.55 -3.15 -13.21
N MET A 104 12.49 -3.94 -12.73
CA MET A 104 13.78 -3.48 -12.20
C MET A 104 14.89 -3.44 -13.27
N GLY A 105 14.54 -3.69 -14.55
CA GLY A 105 15.46 -3.79 -15.67
C GLY A 105 15.76 -5.24 -16.06
N GLY A 106 16.34 -5.42 -17.24
CA GLY A 106 16.71 -6.75 -17.77
C GLY A 106 15.54 -7.72 -17.94
N GLY A 107 14.31 -7.22 -18.14
CA GLY A 107 13.13 -8.08 -18.25
C GLY A 107 12.73 -8.76 -16.95
N LYS A 108 13.07 -8.17 -15.80
CA LYS A 108 12.77 -8.71 -14.47
C LYS A 108 11.89 -7.76 -13.67
N PHE A 109 10.93 -8.32 -12.93
CA PHE A 109 10.09 -7.61 -11.99
C PHE A 109 10.63 -7.63 -10.57
N CYS A 110 11.32 -8.69 -10.18
CA CYS A 110 11.83 -8.94 -8.83
C CYS A 110 10.71 -8.95 -7.77
N PRO A 111 9.71 -9.86 -7.87
CA PRO A 111 8.52 -9.83 -7.01
C PRO A 111 8.81 -10.06 -5.54
N GLU A 112 9.89 -10.77 -5.20
CA GLU A 112 10.30 -11.08 -3.82
C GLU A 112 11.19 -9.98 -3.18
N GLU A 113 11.60 -8.98 -3.95
CA GLU A 113 12.35 -7.85 -3.40
C GLU A 113 11.48 -7.01 -2.46
N LYS A 114 12.10 -6.53 -1.38
CA LYS A 114 11.44 -5.69 -0.37
C LYS A 114 11.13 -4.31 -0.96
N VAL A 115 9.96 -3.79 -0.61
CA VAL A 115 9.55 -2.44 -0.98
C VAL A 115 10.16 -1.43 -0.03
N THR A 116 10.85 -0.42 -0.54
CA THR A 116 11.28 0.73 0.25
C THR A 116 10.14 1.73 0.43
N ARG A 117 10.26 2.63 1.41
CA ARG A 117 9.25 3.65 1.68
C ARG A 117 9.08 4.63 0.50
N GLU A 118 10.18 4.99 -0.18
CA GLU A 118 10.08 5.82 -1.39
C GLU A 118 9.45 5.08 -2.58
N GLN A 119 9.66 3.76 -2.70
CA GLN A 119 8.97 2.95 -3.70
C GLN A 119 7.47 2.84 -3.39
N LEU A 120 7.10 2.65 -2.13
CA LEU A 120 5.68 2.64 -1.72
C LEU A 120 4.98 3.94 -2.14
N ALA A 121 5.60 5.09 -1.92
CA ALA A 121 5.06 6.37 -2.37
C ALA A 121 4.83 6.40 -3.89
N CYS A 122 5.79 5.91 -4.68
CA CYS A 122 5.67 5.87 -6.13
C CYS A 122 4.55 4.95 -6.61
N TYR A 123 4.38 3.78 -5.98
CA TYR A 123 3.27 2.88 -6.32
C TYR A 123 1.91 3.51 -6.06
N LEU A 124 1.72 4.15 -4.92
CA LEU A 124 0.47 4.82 -4.56
C LEU A 124 0.21 6.04 -5.44
N TYR A 125 1.23 6.84 -5.72
CA TYR A 125 1.14 7.99 -6.61
C TYR A 125 0.67 7.59 -8.02
N ARG A 126 1.30 6.55 -8.59
CA ARG A 126 0.92 6.02 -9.91
C ARG A 126 -0.46 5.39 -9.88
N TYR A 127 -0.79 4.64 -8.83
CA TYR A 127 -2.12 4.06 -8.67
C TYR A 127 -3.19 5.16 -8.64
N GLN A 128 -3.01 6.21 -7.84
CA GLN A 128 -3.91 7.35 -7.79
C GLN A 128 -4.06 8.01 -9.16
N LYS A 129 -2.95 8.32 -9.81
CA LYS A 129 -2.92 9.06 -11.08
C LYS A 129 -3.42 8.24 -12.26
N LEU A 130 -2.93 7.00 -12.42
CA LEU A 130 -3.08 6.21 -13.65
C LEU A 130 -4.23 5.20 -13.56
N ALA A 131 -4.47 4.58 -12.41
CA ALA A 131 -5.53 3.61 -12.25
C ALA A 131 -6.86 4.28 -11.84
N LEU A 132 -6.83 5.25 -10.94
CA LEU A 132 -8.03 5.94 -10.45
C LEU A 132 -8.34 7.25 -11.20
N GLY A 133 -7.37 7.80 -11.97
CA GLY A 133 -7.54 9.12 -12.61
C GLY A 133 -7.67 10.27 -11.60
N GLY A 134 -7.18 10.06 -10.37
CA GLY A 134 -7.33 11.01 -9.28
C GLY A 134 -6.28 12.12 -9.27
N ASP A 135 -6.53 13.14 -8.46
CA ASP A 135 -5.63 14.28 -8.30
C ASP A 135 -4.37 13.88 -7.51
N VAL A 136 -3.23 14.32 -7.98
CA VAL A 136 -1.91 14.16 -7.37
C VAL A 136 -1.16 15.49 -7.30
N SER A 137 -1.87 16.61 -7.30
CA SER A 137 -1.28 17.95 -7.33
C SER A 137 -0.76 18.43 -5.97
N ALA A 138 -1.22 17.83 -4.87
CA ALA A 138 -0.73 18.15 -3.54
C ALA A 138 0.78 17.88 -3.44
N SER A 139 1.52 18.78 -2.80
CA SER A 139 2.98 18.67 -2.73
C SER A 139 3.52 19.37 -1.48
N GLU A 140 4.35 18.65 -0.73
CA GLU A 140 5.10 19.19 0.40
C GLU A 140 6.54 19.52 0.02
N ASN A 141 7.12 20.56 0.60
CA ASN A 141 8.54 20.82 0.48
C ASN A 141 9.34 19.84 1.34
N LEU A 142 10.02 18.91 0.69
CA LEU A 142 10.78 17.84 1.36
C LEU A 142 12.12 18.31 1.96
N GLN A 143 12.60 19.52 1.67
CA GLN A 143 13.92 19.99 2.15
C GLN A 143 14.01 20.15 3.67
N GLY A 144 12.87 20.21 4.35
CA GLY A 144 12.81 20.25 5.82
C GLY A 144 13.16 18.91 6.51
N TRP A 145 13.16 17.82 5.78
CA TRP A 145 13.48 16.51 6.33
C TRP A 145 14.99 16.30 6.40
N SER A 146 15.48 15.84 7.56
CA SER A 146 16.94 15.72 7.83
C SER A 146 17.65 14.73 6.91
N ASP A 147 16.93 13.79 6.31
CA ASP A 147 17.40 12.79 5.36
C ASP A 147 17.01 13.08 3.89
N TYR A 148 16.67 14.32 3.58
CA TYR A 148 16.30 14.75 2.23
C TYR A 148 17.32 14.32 1.15
N SER A 149 18.63 14.38 1.48
CA SER A 149 19.71 13.99 0.56
C SER A 149 19.69 12.50 0.17
N GLN A 150 19.01 11.66 0.94
CA GLN A 150 18.85 10.23 0.67
C GLN A 150 17.71 9.92 -0.30
N ILE A 151 16.82 10.88 -0.56
CA ILE A 151 15.68 10.70 -1.46
C ILE A 151 16.18 10.60 -2.90
N SER A 152 15.81 9.53 -3.58
CA SER A 152 16.09 9.35 -5.00
C SER A 152 15.37 10.42 -5.83
N SER A 153 16.03 10.91 -6.89
CA SER A 153 15.43 11.93 -7.77
C SER A 153 14.09 11.48 -8.38
N TRP A 154 13.98 10.22 -8.73
CA TRP A 154 12.77 9.63 -9.33
C TRP A 154 11.58 9.49 -8.36
N SER A 155 11.81 9.57 -7.04
CA SER A 155 10.78 9.42 -6.02
C SER A 155 10.30 10.73 -5.40
N LYS A 156 10.98 11.85 -5.67
CA LYS A 156 10.71 13.15 -5.02
C LYS A 156 9.28 13.63 -5.20
N GLU A 157 8.75 13.56 -6.41
CA GLU A 157 7.38 13.98 -6.70
C GLU A 157 6.35 13.14 -5.92
N ALA A 158 6.52 11.82 -5.97
CA ALA A 158 5.62 10.90 -5.27
C ALA A 158 5.71 11.03 -3.74
N LEU A 159 6.92 11.21 -3.19
CA LEU A 159 7.09 11.45 -1.76
C LEU A 159 6.49 12.78 -1.33
N ALA A 160 6.69 13.86 -2.11
CA ALA A 160 6.12 15.16 -1.82
C ALA A 160 4.58 15.12 -1.81
N TRP A 161 3.98 14.38 -2.72
CA TRP A 161 2.55 14.11 -2.73
C TRP A 161 2.11 13.28 -1.53
N ALA A 162 2.76 12.15 -1.28
CA ALA A 162 2.36 11.24 -0.21
C ALA A 162 2.48 11.85 1.20
N THR A 163 3.45 12.75 1.40
CA THR A 163 3.59 13.50 2.65
C THR A 163 2.55 14.61 2.76
N ALA A 164 2.29 15.36 1.69
CA ALA A 164 1.25 16.39 1.65
C ALA A 164 -0.15 15.82 1.94
N GLU A 165 -0.46 14.63 1.41
CA GLU A 165 -1.71 13.91 1.68
C GLU A 165 -1.73 13.20 3.05
N GLY A 166 -0.66 13.27 3.83
CA GLY A 166 -0.57 12.60 5.13
C GLY A 166 -0.53 11.07 5.05
N LEU A 167 -0.26 10.49 3.88
CA LEU A 167 -0.17 9.05 3.67
C LEU A 167 1.11 8.47 4.27
N LEU A 168 2.24 9.10 3.96
CA LEU A 168 3.53 8.80 4.56
C LEU A 168 3.87 9.86 5.60
N VAL A 169 4.07 9.42 6.83
CA VAL A 169 4.52 10.27 7.93
C VAL A 169 5.93 9.87 8.32
N GLY A 170 6.76 10.86 8.61
CA GLY A 170 8.11 10.64 9.09
C GLY A 170 8.15 10.36 10.60
N SER A 171 9.31 10.04 11.08
CA SER A 171 9.60 9.88 12.50
C SER A 171 10.94 10.54 12.86
N GLY A 172 10.96 11.31 13.95
CA GLY A 172 12.20 11.97 14.39
C GLY A 172 12.81 12.92 13.34
N GLY A 173 11.98 13.58 12.52
CA GLY A 173 12.44 14.47 11.45
C GLY A 173 13.02 13.77 10.23
N LYS A 174 12.74 12.49 10.04
CA LYS A 174 13.19 11.67 8.90
C LYS A 174 12.03 11.01 8.18
N LEU A 175 12.10 10.92 6.86
CA LEU A 175 11.19 10.13 6.03
C LEU A 175 11.61 8.68 5.89
N ASP A 176 12.90 8.38 6.07
CA ASP A 176 13.52 7.07 5.86
C ASP A 176 13.21 6.47 4.48
N PRO A 177 13.56 7.17 3.39
CA PRO A 177 13.13 6.79 2.03
C PRO A 177 13.66 5.41 1.59
N LYS A 178 14.83 5.02 2.09
CA LYS A 178 15.50 3.76 1.76
C LYS A 178 15.13 2.61 2.69
N GLY A 179 14.49 2.90 3.82
CA GLY A 179 14.02 1.88 4.74
C GLY A 179 12.96 0.99 4.11
N SER A 180 12.96 -0.30 4.46
CA SER A 180 11.93 -1.24 4.01
C SER A 180 10.59 -0.90 4.67
N ALA A 181 9.53 -0.86 3.88
CA ALA A 181 8.18 -0.71 4.40
C ALA A 181 7.71 -2.03 5.04
N THR A 182 7.40 -2.00 6.33
CA THR A 182 6.87 -3.16 7.04
C THR A 182 5.37 -3.34 6.74
N ARG A 183 4.86 -4.54 6.95
CA ARG A 183 3.43 -4.84 6.77
C ARG A 183 2.54 -3.95 7.62
N ALA A 184 2.93 -3.63 8.87
CA ALA A 184 2.23 -2.69 9.73
C ALA A 184 2.23 -1.26 9.17
N GLN A 185 3.37 -0.78 8.67
CA GLN A 185 3.47 0.53 8.03
C GLN A 185 2.59 0.62 6.78
N VAL A 186 2.64 -0.42 5.93
CA VAL A 186 1.81 -0.47 4.72
C VAL A 186 0.32 -0.51 5.08
N ALA A 187 -0.09 -1.30 6.08
CA ALA A 187 -1.48 -1.30 6.54
C ALA A 187 -1.96 0.10 6.93
N SER A 188 -1.14 0.86 7.67
CA SER A 188 -1.48 2.23 8.08
C SER A 188 -1.58 3.20 6.90
N VAL A 189 -0.67 3.10 5.95
CA VAL A 189 -0.70 3.93 4.73
C VAL A 189 -1.93 3.60 3.88
N LEU A 190 -2.23 2.31 3.69
CA LEU A 190 -3.39 1.87 2.90
C LEU A 190 -4.72 2.28 3.54
N MET A 191 -4.84 2.17 4.87
CA MET A 191 -6.04 2.63 5.57
C MET A 191 -6.28 4.13 5.35
N ARG A 192 -5.23 4.97 5.46
CA ARG A 192 -5.33 6.41 5.20
C ARG A 192 -5.70 6.69 3.75
N PHE A 193 -5.07 5.98 2.82
CA PHE A 193 -5.31 6.13 1.40
C PHE A 193 -6.75 5.76 1.02
N ASP A 194 -7.24 4.62 1.48
CA ASP A 194 -8.58 4.13 1.19
C ASP A 194 -9.66 5.07 1.78
N ARG A 195 -9.46 5.56 2.99
CA ARG A 195 -10.35 6.56 3.61
C ARG A 195 -10.34 7.89 2.85
N SER A 196 -9.20 8.36 2.38
CA SER A 196 -9.11 9.61 1.60
C SER A 196 -9.88 9.53 0.28
N ILE A 197 -9.87 8.37 -0.38
CA ILE A 197 -10.67 8.11 -1.59
C ILE A 197 -12.16 8.10 -1.23
N GLY A 198 -12.55 7.41 -0.17
CA GLY A 198 -13.94 7.35 0.31
C GLY A 198 -14.49 8.73 0.60
N ASP A 199 -13.77 9.55 1.34
CA ASP A 199 -14.15 10.94 1.66
C ASP A 199 -14.27 11.80 0.40
N ALA A 200 -13.42 11.61 -0.59
CA ALA A 200 -13.48 12.32 -1.87
C ALA A 200 -14.76 11.98 -2.65
N TRP A 201 -15.14 10.70 -2.70
CA TRP A 201 -16.37 10.24 -3.33
C TRP A 201 -17.62 10.78 -2.63
N GLU A 202 -17.64 10.76 -1.29
CA GLU A 202 -18.76 11.31 -0.51
C GLU A 202 -18.93 12.82 -0.75
N ASN A 203 -17.82 13.57 -0.76
CA ASN A 203 -17.84 15.01 -1.03
C ASN A 203 -18.31 15.33 -2.46
N GLU A 204 -17.92 14.53 -3.46
CA GLU A 204 -18.37 14.68 -4.84
C GLU A 204 -19.86 14.40 -4.98
N LEU A 205 -20.36 13.33 -4.36
CA LEU A 205 -21.78 12.99 -4.33
C LEU A 205 -22.59 14.08 -3.65
N LEU A 206 -22.18 14.55 -2.48
CA LEU A 206 -22.85 15.64 -1.74
C LEU A 206 -22.84 16.93 -2.56
N GLY A 207 -21.73 17.29 -3.19
CA GLY A 207 -21.62 18.47 -4.06
C GLY A 207 -22.54 18.40 -5.29
N THR A 208 -22.93 17.21 -5.72
CA THR A 208 -23.86 17.00 -6.85
C THR A 208 -25.32 17.11 -6.43
N TYR A 209 -25.65 16.75 -5.18
CA TYR A 209 -27.02 16.80 -4.65
C TYR A 209 -27.44 18.18 -4.11
N PHE A 210 -26.50 19.06 -3.82
CA PHE A 210 -26.75 20.39 -3.25
C PHE A 210 -26.53 21.55 -4.25
N LYS A 211 -26.40 21.26 -5.54
CA LYS A 211 -26.46 22.25 -6.63
C LYS A 211 -27.83 22.19 -7.29
#